data_aa708668e73b3dde9103c6ddd64b2331
#
_entry.id   aa708668e73b3dde9103c6ddd64b2331
#
_cell.length_a   1.000
_cell.length_b   1.000
_cell.length_c   1.000
_cell.angle_alpha   90.00
_cell.angle_beta   90.00
_cell.angle_gamma   90.00
#
_symmetry.space_group_name_H-M   'P 1'
#
loop_
_entity.id
_entity.type
_entity.pdbx_description
1 polymer ?
#
loop_
_entity_poly.entity_id
_entity_poly.type
_entity_poly.pdbx_seq_one_letter_code
_entity_poly.pdbx_strand_id
1 'polypeptide(L)'
;MNINKETMQARRDKGFTLVELLIVVVILGILATVTVFAVRGITDKGQESACDTDKRVMETAVETWYADQSAGTAGDPTEAGLVTAQFLRAESTLYDVGTAGAVEPQVGGACVA
;
A
#
# COMPACT_ATOMS: atom_id res chain seq x y z
N MET A 1 -56.05 9.37 -30.00
CA MET A 1 -55.12 10.22 -30.72
C MET A 1 -53.83 10.49 -29.93
N ASN A 2 -53.78 10.06 -28.70
CA ASN A 2 -52.55 10.15 -27.87
C ASN A 2 -51.52 9.03 -28.15
N ILE A 3 -51.92 8.02 -28.89
CA ILE A 3 -51.08 6.85 -29.23
C ILE A 3 -49.86 7.24 -30.05
N ASN A 4 -49.97 8.23 -30.93
CA ASN A 4 -48.85 8.70 -31.76
C ASN A 4 -47.80 9.48 -30.99
N LYS A 5 -48.17 10.14 -29.90
CA LYS A 5 -47.23 10.84 -29.04
C LYS A 5 -46.42 9.88 -28.14
N GLU A 6 -47.07 8.84 -27.68
CA GLU A 6 -46.43 7.81 -26.85
C GLU A 6 -45.44 6.97 -27.67
N THR A 7 -45.79 6.63 -28.92
CA THR A 7 -44.86 5.92 -29.81
C THR A 7 -43.69 6.77 -30.25
N MET A 8 -43.85 8.07 -30.43
CA MET A 8 -42.74 8.97 -30.72
C MET A 8 -41.81 9.17 -29.51
N GLN A 9 -42.36 9.18 -28.31
CA GLN A 9 -41.59 9.31 -27.07
C GLN A 9 -40.82 8.03 -26.77
N ALA A 10 -41.40 6.86 -27.02
CA ALA A 10 -40.69 5.58 -26.91
C ALA A 10 -39.55 5.43 -27.91
N ARG A 11 -39.62 6.05 -29.08
CA ARG A 11 -38.52 6.10 -30.05
C ARG A 11 -37.41 7.04 -29.66
N ARG A 12 -37.69 8.08 -28.91
CA ARG A 12 -36.66 8.99 -28.37
C ARG A 12 -35.91 8.36 -27.20
N ASP A 13 -36.51 7.45 -26.46
CA ASP A 13 -35.94 6.75 -25.35
C ASP A 13 -35.07 5.55 -25.78
N LYS A 14 -35.10 5.16 -27.04
CA LYS A 14 -34.17 4.18 -27.63
C LYS A 14 -32.83 4.87 -28.00
N GLY A 15 -32.11 5.27 -26.97
CA GLY A 15 -31.16 6.32 -27.09
C GLY A 15 -29.85 5.99 -27.79
N PHE A 16 -29.25 4.81 -27.69
CA PHE A 16 -27.85 4.63 -28.10
C PHE A 16 -27.71 3.83 -29.39
N THR A 17 -26.87 4.32 -30.30
CA THR A 17 -26.44 3.57 -31.47
C THR A 17 -25.37 2.56 -31.09
N LEU A 18 -25.22 1.51 -31.91
CA LEU A 18 -24.16 0.52 -31.79
C LEU A 18 -22.77 1.17 -31.80
N VAL A 19 -22.59 2.19 -32.62
CA VAL A 19 -21.31 2.90 -32.77
C VAL A 19 -20.96 3.66 -31.48
N GLU A 20 -21.94 4.28 -30.83
CA GLU A 20 -21.72 4.98 -29.56
C GLU A 20 -21.26 4.02 -28.46
N LEU A 21 -21.89 2.87 -28.33
CA LEU A 21 -21.46 1.84 -27.40
C LEU A 21 -20.07 1.29 -27.73
N LEU A 22 -19.80 1.08 -29.01
CA LEU A 22 -18.50 0.60 -29.47
C LEU A 22 -17.37 1.57 -29.12
N ILE A 23 -17.56 2.85 -29.38
CA ILE A 23 -16.57 3.90 -29.05
C ILE A 23 -16.32 3.93 -27.53
N VAL A 24 -17.34 3.90 -26.73
CA VAL A 24 -17.24 3.92 -25.27
C VAL A 24 -16.45 2.73 -24.75
N VAL A 25 -16.75 1.53 -25.23
CA VAL A 25 -16.05 0.31 -24.81
C VAL A 25 -14.56 0.35 -25.21
N VAL A 26 -14.24 0.84 -26.38
CA VAL A 26 -12.85 0.98 -26.86
C VAL A 26 -12.09 1.98 -26.01
N ILE A 27 -12.64 3.14 -25.72
CA ILE A 27 -12.02 4.16 -24.87
C ILE A 27 -11.81 3.61 -23.44
N LEU A 28 -12.79 2.97 -22.86
CA LEU A 28 -12.69 2.37 -21.54
C LEU A 28 -11.62 1.27 -21.50
N GLY A 29 -11.50 0.46 -22.54
CA GLY A 29 -10.46 -0.55 -22.67
C GLY A 29 -9.05 0.04 -22.67
N ILE A 30 -8.83 1.11 -23.43
CA ILE A 30 -7.54 1.80 -23.48
C ILE A 30 -7.19 2.43 -22.12
N LEU A 31 -8.14 3.12 -21.52
CA LEU A 31 -7.95 3.74 -20.20
C LEU A 31 -7.69 2.70 -19.10
N ALA A 32 -8.36 1.57 -19.15
CA ALA A 32 -8.14 0.48 -18.20
C ALA A 32 -6.71 -0.07 -18.26
N THR A 33 -6.15 -0.25 -19.43
CA THR A 33 -4.76 -0.74 -19.58
C THR A 33 -3.74 0.24 -19.03
N VAL A 34 -3.91 1.53 -19.29
CA VAL A 34 -3.03 2.58 -18.77
C VAL A 34 -3.12 2.68 -17.25
N THR A 35 -4.32 2.61 -16.69
CA THR A 35 -4.55 2.68 -15.25
C THR A 35 -3.89 1.52 -14.51
N VAL A 36 -4.04 0.30 -14.99
CA VAL A 36 -3.42 -0.89 -14.38
C VAL A 36 -1.90 -0.77 -14.37
N PHE A 37 -1.31 -0.30 -15.46
CA PHE A 37 0.14 -0.10 -15.54
C PHE A 37 0.64 0.96 -14.55
N ALA A 38 -0.07 2.09 -14.44
CA ALA A 38 0.27 3.16 -13.51
C ALA A 38 0.18 2.72 -12.05
N VAL A 39 -0.86 1.96 -11.70
CA VAL A 39 -1.06 1.45 -10.32
C VAL A 39 0.04 0.48 -9.91
N ARG A 40 0.48 -0.39 -10.81
CA ARG A 40 1.61 -1.31 -10.51
C ARG A 40 2.88 -0.54 -10.19
N GLY A 41 3.24 0.45 -10.98
CA GLY A 41 4.42 1.27 -10.72
C GLY A 41 4.37 2.02 -9.39
N ILE A 42 3.22 2.53 -9.00
CA ILE A 42 3.01 3.20 -7.71
C ILE A 42 3.11 2.21 -6.55
N THR A 43 2.58 1.00 -6.71
CA THR A 43 2.63 -0.04 -5.67
C THR A 43 4.07 -0.46 -5.40
N ASP A 44 4.89 -0.68 -6.42
CA ASP A 44 6.29 -1.06 -6.27
C ASP A 44 7.09 0.03 -5.56
N LYS A 45 6.92 1.29 -5.93
CA LYS A 45 7.56 2.42 -5.25
C LYS A 45 7.06 2.61 -3.83
N GLY A 46 5.77 2.40 -3.60
CA GLY A 46 5.17 2.45 -2.28
C GLY A 46 5.76 1.40 -1.35
N GLN A 47 5.98 0.19 -1.84
CA GLN A 47 6.57 -0.90 -1.08
C GLN A 47 8.04 -0.60 -0.75
N GLU A 48 8.82 -0.13 -1.71
CA GLU A 48 10.21 0.30 -1.48
C GLU A 48 10.29 1.41 -0.42
N SER A 49 9.43 2.41 -0.53
CA SER A 49 9.35 3.51 0.43
C SER A 49 8.91 3.03 1.82
N ALA A 50 8.00 2.07 1.89
CA ALA A 50 7.58 1.46 3.15
C ALA A 50 8.72 0.68 3.81
N CYS A 51 9.51 -0.06 3.03
CA CYS A 51 10.68 -0.77 3.52
C CYS A 51 11.74 0.18 4.09
N ASP A 52 12.06 1.25 3.36
CA ASP A 52 13.01 2.26 3.82
C ASP A 52 12.55 2.97 5.09
N THR A 53 11.27 3.31 5.17
CA THR A 53 10.69 3.98 6.32
C THR A 53 10.71 3.07 7.54
N ASP A 54 10.28 1.84 7.39
CA ASP A 54 10.24 0.87 8.49
C ASP A 54 11.65 0.58 9.02
N LYS A 55 12.61 0.39 8.13
CA LYS A 55 14.02 0.21 8.50
C LYS A 55 14.54 1.36 9.35
N ARG A 56 14.29 2.60 8.94
CA ARG A 56 14.70 3.79 9.68
C ARG A 56 14.04 3.89 11.05
N VAL A 57 12.75 3.55 11.12
CA VAL A 57 12.03 3.52 12.39
C VAL A 57 12.63 2.49 13.33
N MET A 58 12.93 1.30 12.83
CA MET A 58 13.56 0.23 13.62
C MET A 58 14.97 0.62 14.08
N GLU A 59 15.78 1.17 13.20
CA GLU A 59 17.13 1.65 13.54
C GLU A 59 17.09 2.75 14.61
N THR A 60 16.16 3.70 14.47
CA THR A 60 15.96 4.76 15.47
C THR A 60 15.54 4.20 16.82
N ALA A 61 14.65 3.23 16.83
CA ALA A 61 14.21 2.57 18.07
C ALA A 61 15.36 1.83 18.76
N VAL A 62 16.19 1.13 18.00
CA VAL A 62 17.39 0.46 18.51
C VAL A 62 18.41 1.45 19.08
N GLU A 63 18.66 2.55 18.39
CA GLU A 63 19.55 3.62 18.88
C GLU A 63 19.00 4.24 20.16
N THR A 64 17.69 4.46 20.24
CA THR A 64 17.03 4.97 21.45
C THR A 64 17.18 4.00 22.61
N TRP A 65 17.08 2.70 22.35
CA TRP A 65 17.30 1.67 23.37
C TRP A 65 18.70 1.78 23.98
N TYR A 66 19.74 1.88 23.16
CA TYR A 66 21.10 2.02 23.65
C TYR A 66 21.38 3.37 24.31
N ALA A 67 20.70 4.41 23.89
CA ALA A 67 20.82 5.74 24.49
C ALA A 67 20.11 5.84 25.84
N ASP A 68 19.02 5.13 26.03
CA ASP A 68 18.25 5.16 27.26
C ASP A 68 18.65 4.02 28.21
N GLN A 69 19.72 4.26 28.94
CA GLN A 69 20.23 3.30 29.93
C GLN A 69 19.42 3.27 31.23
N SER A 70 18.43 4.14 31.38
CA SER A 70 17.72 4.31 32.64
C SER A 70 16.49 3.41 32.81
N ALA A 71 15.96 2.82 31.74
CA ALA A 71 14.65 2.12 31.74
C ALA A 71 14.77 0.60 31.77
N GLY A 72 15.82 0.03 32.33
CA GLY A 72 15.98 -1.42 32.38
C GLY A 72 16.31 -2.04 31.02
N THR A 73 16.85 -1.24 30.11
CA THR A 73 17.32 -1.61 28.77
C THR A 73 18.70 -2.29 28.83
N ALA A 74 18.90 -3.17 29.81
CA ALA A 74 20.14 -3.89 29.90
C ALA A 74 20.16 -5.05 28.90
N GLY A 75 21.18 -5.06 28.04
CA GLY A 75 21.36 -6.10 27.03
C GLY A 75 20.93 -5.67 25.63
N ASP A 76 20.93 -6.63 24.72
CA ASP A 76 20.56 -6.37 23.32
C ASP A 76 19.06 -6.14 23.19
N PRO A 77 18.67 -5.17 22.35
CA PRO A 77 17.26 -4.91 22.11
C PRO A 77 16.61 -6.08 21.36
N THR A 78 15.39 -6.38 21.72
CA THR A 78 14.50 -7.28 20.98
C THR A 78 13.28 -6.48 20.53
N GLU A 79 12.58 -6.92 19.51
CA GLU A 79 11.35 -6.22 19.08
C GLU A 79 10.33 -6.10 20.21
N ALA A 80 10.09 -7.19 20.91
CA ALA A 80 9.20 -7.20 22.08
C ALA A 80 9.66 -6.23 23.17
N GLY A 81 10.97 -6.14 23.40
CA GLY A 81 11.57 -5.19 24.34
C GLY A 81 11.36 -3.74 23.91
N LEU A 82 11.55 -3.44 22.63
CA LEU A 82 11.32 -2.10 22.08
C LEU A 82 9.86 -1.66 22.18
N VAL A 83 8.93 -2.58 21.97
CA VAL A 83 7.50 -2.32 22.15
C VAL A 83 7.15 -2.09 23.63
N THR A 84 7.70 -2.90 24.52
CA THR A 84 7.48 -2.75 25.98
C THR A 84 8.05 -1.44 26.50
N ALA A 85 9.22 -1.01 26.00
CA ALA A 85 9.82 0.26 26.33
C ALA A 85 9.17 1.47 25.65
N GLN A 86 8.15 1.25 24.80
CA GLN A 86 7.42 2.27 24.05
C GLN A 86 8.25 3.01 23.00
N PHE A 87 9.35 2.43 22.57
CA PHE A 87 10.16 2.96 21.45
C PHE A 87 9.58 2.52 20.10
N LEU A 88 8.83 1.42 20.07
CA LEU A 88 8.02 0.98 18.93
C LEU A 88 6.56 0.86 19.34
N ARG A 89 5.66 1.13 18.42
CA ARG A 89 4.22 0.95 18.60
C ARG A 89 3.80 -0.51 18.58
N ALA A 90 4.40 -1.26 17.67
CA ALA A 90 4.13 -2.68 17.44
C ALA A 90 5.35 -3.31 16.81
N GLU A 91 5.43 -4.62 16.87
CA GLU A 91 6.47 -5.36 16.16
C GLU A 91 6.33 -5.16 14.64
N SER A 92 7.45 -5.09 13.94
CA SER A 92 7.46 -4.95 12.49
C SER A 92 7.09 -6.28 11.82
N THR A 93 6.45 -6.19 10.66
CA THR A 93 6.23 -7.33 9.76
C THR A 93 7.23 -7.36 8.60
N LEU A 94 8.10 -6.36 8.53
CA LEU A 94 9.04 -6.16 7.42
C LEU A 94 10.48 -6.39 7.82
N TYR A 95 10.84 -6.03 9.06
CA TYR A 95 12.19 -6.15 9.60
C TYR A 95 12.19 -6.80 10.97
N ASP A 96 13.26 -7.50 11.28
CA ASP A 96 13.52 -8.08 12.60
C ASP A 96 14.75 -7.41 13.24
N VAL A 97 14.80 -7.45 14.57
CA VAL A 97 15.98 -7.04 15.32
C VAL A 97 16.81 -8.28 15.66
N GLY A 98 17.92 -8.39 15.00
CA GLY A 98 18.89 -9.46 15.23
C GLY A 98 19.81 -9.20 16.41
N THR A 99 20.85 -10.01 16.50
CA THR A 99 21.87 -9.89 17.55
C THR A 99 22.56 -8.53 17.50
N ALA A 100 22.85 -8.00 18.68
CA ALA A 100 23.48 -6.68 18.85
C ALA A 100 22.69 -5.51 18.23
N GLY A 101 21.36 -5.65 18.09
CA GLY A 101 20.50 -4.61 17.57
C GLY A 101 20.58 -4.40 16.06
N ALA A 102 21.09 -5.37 15.31
CA ALA A 102 21.10 -5.29 13.86
C ALA A 102 19.68 -5.37 13.30
N VAL A 103 19.29 -4.40 12.47
CA VAL A 103 18.01 -4.40 11.79
C VAL A 103 18.14 -5.14 10.46
N GLU A 104 17.51 -6.28 10.37
CA GLU A 104 17.59 -7.16 9.19
C GLU A 104 16.20 -7.36 8.58
N PRO A 105 16.09 -7.49 7.25
CA PRO A 105 14.81 -7.77 6.64
C PRO A 105 14.30 -9.14 7.06
N GLN A 106 13.00 -9.21 7.33
CA GLN A 106 12.35 -10.44 7.76
C GLN A 106 12.45 -11.51 6.67
N VAL A 107 12.82 -12.72 7.05
CA VAL A 107 12.95 -13.84 6.11
C VAL A 107 11.62 -14.16 5.45
N GLY A 108 11.58 -14.12 4.12
CA GLY A 108 10.35 -14.29 3.35
C GLY A 108 9.44 -13.07 3.34
N GLY A 109 9.87 -11.95 3.93
CA GLY A 109 9.14 -10.69 3.93
C GLY A 109 9.25 -9.92 2.62
N ALA A 110 8.48 -8.85 2.51
CA ALA A 110 8.40 -8.02 1.31
C ALA A 110 9.65 -7.15 1.07
N CYS A 111 10.52 -6.99 2.07
CA CYS A 111 11.70 -6.14 2.03
C CYS A 111 13.01 -6.90 1.81
N VAL A 112 12.93 -8.13 1.37
CA VAL A 112 14.12 -8.92 1.04
C VAL A 112 14.79 -8.34 -0.21
N ALA A 113 16.00 -7.92 -0.07
CA ALA A 113 16.80 -7.40 -1.18
C ALA A 113 17.18 -8.50 -2.19
#